data_449fc9ecd03c2351f4ee9c6a5a69c2ce
#
_entry.id   449fc9ecd03c2351f4ee9c6a5a69c2ce
#
_cell.length_a   1.000
_cell.length_b   1.000
_cell.length_c   1.000
_cell.angle_alpha   90.00
_cell.angle_beta   90.00
_cell.angle_gamma   90.00
#
_symmetry.space_group_name_H-M   'P 1'
#
loop_
_entity.id
_entity.type
_entity.pdbx_description
1 polymer ?
#
loop_
_entity_poly.entity_id
_entity_poly.type
_entity_poly.pdbx_seq_one_letter_code
_entity_poly.pdbx_strand_id
1 'polypeptide(L)'
;MYGVEIFTGEPDRPYKVLGEVWAQQNDGNIDDCNEVLVEQATRMGADGIININYERKISWTSWSQLNARGTAVKFESLDRPCPVCAEMIKRAAKKCRFCQADLGG
;
A
#
# COMPACT_ATOMS: atom_id res chain seq x y z
N MET A 1 6.62 3.34 -14.13
CA MET A 1 5.24 3.40 -13.62
C MET A 1 5.22 2.90 -12.18
N TYR A 2 4.70 3.69 -11.30
CA TYR A 2 4.64 3.34 -9.88
C TYR A 2 3.37 2.55 -9.63
N GLY A 3 3.49 1.31 -9.14
CA GLY A 3 2.36 0.47 -8.81
C GLY A 3 1.85 0.67 -7.39
N VAL A 4 2.12 1.83 -6.79
CA VAL A 4 1.77 2.11 -5.40
C VAL A 4 0.44 2.85 -5.35
N GLU A 5 -0.51 2.31 -4.59
CA GLU A 5 -1.80 2.94 -4.34
C GLU A 5 -1.78 3.64 -2.99
N ILE A 6 -2.51 4.74 -2.89
CA ILE A 6 -2.63 5.51 -1.66
C ILE A 6 -4.03 5.33 -1.09
N PHE A 7 -4.10 4.90 0.16
CA PHE A 7 -5.35 4.68 0.86
C PHE A 7 -5.48 5.63 2.04
N THR A 8 -6.67 6.15 2.27
CA THR A 8 -6.93 7.02 3.43
C THR A 8 -7.27 6.22 4.69
N GLY A 9 -7.43 4.92 4.56
CA GLY A 9 -7.72 4.01 5.65
C GLY A 9 -7.07 2.66 5.42
N GLU A 10 -7.60 1.63 6.06
CA GLU A 10 -7.08 0.28 5.87
C GLU A 10 -7.72 -0.38 4.64
N PRO A 11 -6.94 -1.08 3.81
CA PRO A 11 -7.49 -1.82 2.68
C PRO A 11 -8.19 -3.10 3.13
N ASP A 12 -9.08 -3.61 2.28
CA ASP A 12 -9.83 -4.84 2.55
C ASP A 12 -9.04 -6.11 2.23
N ARG A 13 -7.73 -6.04 2.25
CA ARG A 13 -6.88 -7.19 1.94
C ARG A 13 -5.75 -7.30 2.95
N PRO A 14 -5.22 -8.50 3.18
CA PRO A 14 -4.10 -8.65 4.09
C PRO A 14 -2.86 -7.94 3.56
N TYR A 15 -2.11 -7.34 4.46
CA TYR A 15 -0.92 -6.60 4.10
C TYR A 15 0.15 -6.78 5.18
N LYS A 16 1.40 -6.52 4.78
CA LYS A 16 2.53 -6.51 5.68
C LYS A 16 3.09 -5.11 5.74
N VAL A 17 3.28 -4.59 6.94
CA VAL A 17 3.87 -3.26 7.13
C VAL A 17 5.36 -3.33 6.84
N LEU A 18 5.84 -2.50 5.92
CA LEU A 18 7.26 -2.40 5.59
C LEU A 18 7.95 -1.31 6.37
N GLY A 19 7.25 -0.22 6.64
CA GLY A 19 7.80 0.91 7.36
C GLY A 19 6.94 2.13 7.19
N GLU A 20 7.41 3.23 7.74
CA GLU A 20 6.71 4.51 7.66
C GLU A 20 7.35 5.38 6.59
N VAL A 21 6.52 6.09 5.83
CA VAL A 21 6.97 7.06 4.84
C VAL A 21 6.47 8.44 5.25
N TRP A 22 7.24 9.46 4.92
CA TRP A 22 6.87 10.83 5.24
C TRP A 22 7.41 11.78 4.19
N ALA A 23 6.75 12.91 4.05
CA ALA A 23 7.16 13.95 3.12
C ALA A 23 6.91 15.31 3.76
N GLN A 24 7.76 16.26 3.42
CA GLN A 24 7.66 17.63 3.90
C GLN A 24 7.92 18.57 2.73
N GLN A 25 6.97 19.46 2.49
CA GLN A 25 7.10 20.44 1.41
C GLN A 25 6.85 21.85 1.96
N ASN A 26 7.75 22.77 1.62
CA ASN A 26 7.55 24.17 1.92
C ASN A 26 6.78 24.79 0.76
N ASP A 27 5.61 25.36 1.07
CA ASP A 27 4.71 25.93 0.06
C ASP A 27 4.30 24.94 -1.03
N GLY A 28 4.37 23.64 -0.73
CA GLY A 28 3.97 22.60 -1.64
C GLY A 28 2.49 22.25 -1.53
N ASN A 29 2.06 21.39 -2.43
CA ASN A 29 0.69 20.89 -2.41
C ASN A 29 0.68 19.39 -2.09
N ILE A 30 -0.54 18.83 -1.94
CA ILE A 30 -0.71 17.43 -1.59
C ILE A 30 -0.13 16.50 -2.66
N ASP A 31 -0.25 16.89 -3.94
CA ASP A 31 0.27 16.07 -5.03
C ASP A 31 1.79 15.92 -4.94
N ASP A 32 2.50 16.99 -4.58
CA ASP A 32 3.95 16.95 -4.40
C ASP A 32 4.34 16.00 -3.26
N CYS A 33 3.60 16.06 -2.16
CA CYS A 33 3.82 15.15 -1.04
C CYS A 33 3.55 13.70 -1.43
N ASN A 34 2.46 13.45 -2.14
CA ASN A 34 2.12 12.10 -2.59
C ASN A 34 3.20 11.52 -3.49
N GLU A 35 3.77 12.34 -4.38
CA GLU A 35 4.85 11.89 -5.26
C GLU A 35 6.06 11.43 -4.45
N VAL A 36 6.45 12.18 -3.42
CA VAL A 36 7.56 11.82 -2.55
C VAL A 36 7.25 10.53 -1.77
N LEU A 37 6.03 10.42 -1.25
CA LEU A 37 5.62 9.23 -0.51
C LEU A 37 5.65 7.99 -1.41
N VAL A 38 5.14 8.10 -2.63
CA VAL A 38 5.13 7.00 -3.59
C VAL A 38 6.56 6.60 -3.95
N GLU A 39 7.45 7.56 -4.13
CA GLU A 39 8.84 7.27 -4.43
C GLU A 39 9.50 6.48 -3.28
N GLN A 40 9.30 6.92 -2.05
CA GLN A 40 9.85 6.21 -0.89
C GLN A 40 9.28 4.79 -0.78
N ALA A 41 7.98 4.64 -0.95
CA ALA A 41 7.33 3.33 -0.90
C ALA A 41 7.84 2.41 -2.01
N THR A 42 8.05 2.94 -3.20
CA THR A 42 8.56 2.17 -4.32
C THR A 42 9.98 1.64 -4.01
N ARG A 43 10.81 2.45 -3.39
CA ARG A 43 12.16 2.02 -2.98
C ARG A 43 12.13 0.92 -1.93
N MET A 44 11.09 0.90 -1.11
CA MET A 44 10.89 -0.13 -0.09
C MET A 44 10.28 -1.41 -0.66
N GLY A 45 9.83 -1.38 -1.90
CA GLY A 45 9.12 -2.50 -2.50
C GLY A 45 7.66 -2.59 -2.09
N ALA A 46 7.09 -1.49 -1.65
CA ALA A 46 5.71 -1.46 -1.20
C ALA A 46 4.72 -1.48 -2.36
N ASP A 47 3.54 -2.03 -2.10
CA ASP A 47 2.43 -2.03 -3.04
C ASP A 47 1.43 -0.90 -2.76
N GLY A 48 1.45 -0.35 -1.55
CA GLY A 48 0.53 0.72 -1.20
C GLY A 48 0.99 1.49 0.04
N ILE A 49 0.30 2.60 0.29
CA ILE A 49 0.51 3.44 1.46
C ILE A 49 -0.85 3.60 2.13
N ILE A 50 -0.91 3.29 3.41
CA ILE A 50 -2.16 3.36 4.20
C ILE A 50 -2.03 4.38 5.32
N ASN A 51 -3.16 4.74 5.90
CA ASN A 51 -3.23 5.65 7.06
C ASN A 51 -2.52 6.98 6.81
N ILE A 52 -2.70 7.53 5.63
CA ILE A 52 -2.09 8.80 5.25
C ILE A 52 -2.70 9.94 6.05
N ASN A 53 -1.85 10.77 6.61
CA ASN A 53 -2.24 11.98 7.31
C ASN A 53 -1.49 13.16 6.73
N TYR A 54 -2.21 14.26 6.54
CA TYR A 54 -1.62 15.51 6.08
C TYR A 54 -1.74 16.53 7.20
N GLU A 55 -0.65 17.22 7.48
CA GLU A 55 -0.63 18.30 8.46
C GLU A 55 -0.02 19.54 7.82
N ARG A 56 -0.77 20.63 7.85
CA ARG A 56 -0.28 21.90 7.34
C ARG A 56 0.03 22.83 8.49
N LYS A 57 1.28 23.26 8.55
CA LYS A 57 1.73 24.27 9.51
C LYS A 57 1.88 25.60 8.79
N ILE A 58 1.21 26.60 9.30
CA ILE A 58 1.27 27.95 8.75
C ILE A 58 1.96 28.84 9.75
N SER A 59 3.07 29.47 9.32
CA SER A 59 3.74 30.45 10.14
C SER A 59 3.11 31.81 9.89
N TRP A 60 3.03 32.60 10.94
CA TRP A 60 2.56 33.99 10.84
C TRP A 60 3.52 34.89 10.06
N THR A 61 4.69 34.37 9.67
CA THR A 61 5.65 35.08 8.84
C THR A 61 5.55 34.72 7.36
N SER A 62 4.41 34.23 6.91
CA SER A 62 4.03 34.04 5.48
C SER A 62 4.59 32.78 4.80
N TRP A 63 5.02 31.78 5.54
CA TRP A 63 5.35 30.51 4.91
C TRP A 63 4.41 29.41 5.41
N SER A 64 4.18 28.44 4.56
CA SER A 64 3.42 27.26 4.94
C SER A 64 4.23 26.01 4.72
N GLN A 65 4.03 25.03 5.57
CA GLN A 65 4.71 23.75 5.51
C GLN A 65 3.67 22.65 5.50
N LEU A 66 3.73 21.81 4.50
CA LEU A 66 2.85 20.67 4.39
C LEU A 66 3.63 19.42 4.74
N ASN A 67 3.18 18.71 5.76
CA ASN A 67 3.74 17.44 6.17
C ASN A 67 2.77 16.33 5.83
N ALA A 68 3.26 15.26 5.28
CA ALA A 68 2.47 14.07 4.99
C ALA A 68 3.16 12.86 5.59
N ARG A 69 2.38 11.96 6.14
CA ARG A 69 2.90 10.75 6.77
C ARG A 69 1.97 9.59 6.43
N GLY A 70 2.56 8.44 6.18
CA GLY A 70 1.81 7.24 5.88
C GLY A 70 2.59 6.00 6.22
N THR A 71 1.97 4.85 6.07
CA THR A 71 2.59 3.56 6.31
C THR A 71 2.71 2.81 5.00
N ALA A 72 3.94 2.47 4.62
CA ALA A 72 4.19 1.67 3.42
C ALA A 72 3.90 0.22 3.72
N VAL A 73 3.09 -0.41 2.89
CA VAL A 73 2.69 -1.80 3.07
C VAL A 73 2.84 -2.58 1.77
N LYS A 74 3.05 -3.86 1.93
CA LYS A 74 3.05 -4.80 0.81
C LYS A 74 1.88 -5.73 1.01
N PHE A 75 1.02 -5.81 0.00
CA PHE A 75 -0.13 -6.71 0.07
C PHE A 75 0.33 -8.15 -0.02
N GLU A 76 -0.19 -8.97 0.87
CA GLU A 76 0.08 -10.39 0.82
C GLU A 76 -0.69 -11.01 -0.33
N SER A 77 -0.06 -11.99 -0.97
CA SER A 77 -0.72 -12.74 -2.02
C SER A 77 -1.88 -13.53 -1.43
N LEU A 78 -3.05 -13.40 -2.01
CA LEU A 78 -4.20 -14.22 -1.66
C LEU A 78 -4.17 -15.55 -2.41
N ASP A 79 -3.19 -15.74 -3.26
CA ASP A 79 -3.04 -16.94 -4.07
C ASP A 79 -2.11 -17.94 -3.39
N ARG A 80 -2.38 -19.21 -3.61
CA ARG A 80 -1.50 -20.29 -3.15
C ARG A 80 -1.45 -21.35 -4.25
N PRO A 81 -0.37 -22.15 -4.31
CA PRO A 81 -0.33 -23.23 -5.28
C PRO A 81 -1.31 -24.34 -4.88
N CYS A 82 -2.04 -24.85 -5.86
CA CYS A 82 -2.91 -25.99 -5.64
C CYS A 82 -2.04 -27.22 -5.32
N PRO A 83 -2.36 -27.99 -4.27
CA PRO A 83 -1.56 -29.17 -3.93
C PRO A 83 -1.65 -30.30 -4.93
N VAL A 84 -2.61 -30.24 -5.87
CA VAL A 84 -2.83 -31.28 -6.86
C VAL A 84 -2.22 -30.92 -8.22
N CYS A 85 -2.56 -29.76 -8.75
CA CYS A 85 -2.10 -29.35 -10.10
C CYS A 85 -1.02 -28.27 -10.08
N ALA A 86 -0.68 -27.74 -8.91
CA ALA A 86 0.32 -26.69 -8.73
C ALA A 86 -0.02 -25.35 -9.39
N GLU A 87 -1.25 -25.17 -9.88
CA GLU A 87 -1.69 -23.88 -10.41
C GLU A 87 -2.03 -22.94 -9.29
N MET A 88 -1.81 -21.63 -9.52
CA MET A 88 -2.12 -20.63 -8.51
C MET A 88 -3.62 -20.43 -8.38
N ILE A 89 -4.12 -20.60 -7.17
CA ILE A 89 -5.54 -20.45 -6.85
C ILE A 89 -5.68 -19.53 -5.66
N LYS A 90 -6.87 -19.00 -5.46
CA LYS A 90 -7.13 -18.15 -4.30
C LYS A 90 -7.00 -18.96 -3.02
N ARG A 91 -6.35 -18.39 -2.03
CA ARG A 91 -6.12 -19.05 -0.74
C ARG A 91 -7.43 -19.46 -0.05
N ALA A 92 -8.49 -18.68 -0.23
CA ALA A 92 -9.79 -18.98 0.35
C ALA A 92 -10.62 -19.94 -0.51
N ALA A 93 -10.13 -20.40 -1.64
CA ALA A 93 -10.87 -21.30 -2.51
C ALA A 93 -11.04 -22.67 -1.85
N LYS A 94 -12.23 -23.19 -1.89
CA LYS A 94 -12.56 -24.52 -1.38
C LYS A 94 -12.37 -25.61 -2.43
N LYS A 95 -12.28 -25.21 -3.69
CA LYS A 95 -12.13 -26.11 -4.81
C LYS A 95 -11.26 -25.46 -5.87
N CYS A 96 -10.33 -26.22 -6.41
CA CYS A 96 -9.47 -25.71 -7.49
C CYS A 96 -10.29 -25.60 -8.78
N ARG A 97 -10.24 -24.42 -9.40
CA ARG A 97 -10.97 -24.21 -10.66
C ARG A 97 -10.30 -24.85 -11.87
N PHE A 98 -9.05 -25.27 -11.73
CA PHE A 98 -8.28 -25.88 -12.82
C PHE A 98 -8.41 -27.40 -12.83
N CYS A 99 -8.13 -28.04 -11.71
CA CYS A 99 -8.21 -29.50 -11.62
C CYS A 99 -9.45 -29.99 -10.87
N GLN A 100 -10.24 -29.07 -10.33
CA GLN A 100 -11.46 -29.34 -9.57
C GLN A 100 -11.26 -30.21 -8.33
N ALA A 101 -10.05 -30.25 -7.81
CA ALA A 101 -9.79 -30.96 -6.57
C ALA A 101 -10.45 -30.23 -5.39
N ASP A 102 -11.01 -31.03 -4.47
CA ASP A 102 -11.58 -30.50 -3.25
C ASP A 102 -10.45 -30.15 -2.28
N LEU A 103 -10.37 -28.89 -1.87
CA LEU A 103 -9.30 -28.40 -1.04
C LEU A 103 -9.63 -28.44 0.46
N GLY A 104 -10.78 -28.95 0.79
CA GLY A 104 -11.14 -29.25 2.16
C GLY A 104 -11.18 -28.07 3.08
N GLY A 105 -11.88 -27.09 2.74
CA GLY A 105 -12.07 -25.90 3.47
C GLY A 105 -11.97 -25.53 4.81
#